data_dce0e603ba459acac4013cd57cccf425
#
_entry.id   dce0e603ba459acac4013cd57cccf425
#
_cell.length_a   1.000
_cell.length_b   1.000
_cell.length_c   1.000
_cell.angle_alpha   90.00
_cell.angle_beta   90.00
_cell.angle_gamma   90.00
#
_symmetry.space_group_name_H-M   'P 1'
#
loop_
_entity.id
_entity.type
_entity.pdbx_description
1 polymer ?
#
loop_
_entity_poly.entity_id
_entity_poly.type
_entity_poly.pdbx_seq_one_letter_code
_entity_poly.pdbx_strand_id
1 'polypeptide(L)'
;MNIKELVPVISILLSIRIAEYAMKKYKEQKDVEVTKKQKSRKQTKKYIITAPSILKVGLPCGIFFGCTTIAFILSQIFKWEFVQQIENCYFMLICLLVSIGFTVLGIVLTLYGYIWKIEYDTQEIIYRSALGITRKYRIEDITRCVGKRRNQYRFYQGEKKIFQYEMDAEGDVYDLLIILKKR
;
A
#
# COMPACT_ATOMS: atom_id res chain seq x y z
N MET A 1 -36.55 6.15 17.06
CA MET A 1 -35.49 6.11 16.08
C MET A 1 -35.75 4.93 15.16
N ASN A 2 -36.01 5.19 13.90
CA ASN A 2 -36.46 4.15 12.96
C ASN A 2 -35.29 3.25 12.61
N ILE A 3 -35.48 1.93 12.56
CA ILE A 3 -34.40 0.97 12.24
C ILE A 3 -33.70 1.33 10.91
N LYS A 4 -34.44 1.90 9.98
CA LYS A 4 -33.94 2.36 8.66
C LYS A 4 -32.90 3.50 8.76
N GLU A 5 -32.97 4.35 9.79
CA GLU A 5 -32.00 5.43 10.02
C GLU A 5 -30.71 4.93 10.70
N LEU A 6 -30.79 3.80 11.40
CA LEU A 6 -29.65 3.20 12.09
C LEU A 6 -28.69 2.45 11.15
N VAL A 7 -29.17 1.93 10.03
CA VAL A 7 -28.40 1.09 9.12
C VAL A 7 -27.15 1.81 8.54
N PRO A 8 -27.26 3.06 8.02
CA PRO A 8 -26.05 3.75 7.52
C PRO A 8 -25.05 4.03 8.65
N VAL A 9 -25.51 4.37 9.84
CA VAL A 9 -24.63 4.62 10.99
C VAL A 9 -23.93 3.33 11.42
N ILE A 10 -24.64 2.20 11.47
CA ILE A 10 -24.07 0.89 11.78
C ILE A 10 -23.05 0.48 10.70
N SER A 11 -23.34 0.73 9.42
CA SER A 11 -22.43 0.41 8.31
C SER A 11 -21.11 1.19 8.43
N ILE A 12 -21.17 2.48 8.76
CA ILE A 12 -19.97 3.30 8.97
C ILE A 12 -19.18 2.81 10.19
N LEU A 13 -19.84 2.54 11.29
CA LEU A 13 -19.17 2.02 12.49
C LEU A 13 -18.53 0.66 12.25
N LEU A 14 -19.21 -0.22 11.53
CA LEU A 14 -18.66 -1.53 11.15
C LEU A 14 -17.42 -1.38 10.26
N SER A 15 -17.45 -0.46 9.30
CA SER A 15 -16.31 -0.18 8.41
C SER A 15 -15.09 0.30 9.19
N ILE A 16 -15.30 1.19 10.18
CA ILE A 16 -14.22 1.68 11.05
C ILE A 16 -13.64 0.51 11.87
N ARG A 17 -14.50 -0.34 12.45
CA ARG A 17 -14.05 -1.50 13.25
C ARG A 17 -13.29 -2.52 12.42
N ILE A 18 -13.72 -2.79 11.19
CA ILE A 18 -13.00 -3.68 10.27
C ILE A 18 -11.63 -3.09 9.92
N ALA A 19 -11.56 -1.77 9.67
CA ALA A 19 -10.29 -1.10 9.39
C ALA A 19 -9.33 -1.14 10.60
N GLU A 20 -9.82 -0.89 11.81
CA GLU A 20 -9.03 -1.01 13.04
C GLU A 20 -8.50 -2.44 13.24
N TYR A 21 -9.36 -3.45 13.07
CA TYR A 21 -8.96 -4.85 13.16
C TYR A 21 -7.91 -5.24 12.13
N ALA A 22 -8.10 -4.83 10.89
CA ALA A 22 -7.13 -5.09 9.82
C ALA A 22 -5.77 -4.42 10.10
N MET A 23 -5.78 -3.19 10.61
CA MET A 23 -4.57 -2.47 11.02
C MET A 23 -3.85 -3.14 12.20
N LYS A 24 -4.61 -3.62 13.20
CA LYS A 24 -4.06 -4.35 14.35
C LYS A 24 -3.39 -5.65 13.90
N LYS A 25 -4.08 -6.44 13.08
CA LYS A 25 -3.55 -7.70 12.54
C LYS A 25 -2.31 -7.49 11.68
N TYR A 26 -2.27 -6.40 10.91
CA TYR A 26 -1.10 -6.01 10.13
C TYR A 26 0.11 -5.69 11.03
N LYS A 27 -0.11 -4.94 12.14
CA LYS A 27 0.97 -4.65 13.11
C LYS A 27 1.49 -5.94 13.75
N GLU A 28 0.62 -6.83 14.19
CA GLU A 28 0.99 -8.12 14.78
C GLU A 28 1.82 -8.98 13.81
N GLN A 29 1.43 -9.03 12.53
CA GLN A 29 2.20 -9.74 11.50
C GLN A 29 3.57 -9.11 11.29
N LYS A 30 3.66 -7.78 11.28
CA LYS A 30 4.94 -7.07 11.14
C LYS A 30 5.87 -7.36 12.33
N ASP A 31 5.36 -7.37 13.56
CA ASP A 31 6.14 -7.65 14.77
C ASP A 31 6.64 -9.11 14.80
N VAL A 32 5.81 -10.07 14.37
CA VAL A 32 6.21 -11.48 14.21
C VAL A 32 7.27 -11.62 13.12
N GLU A 33 7.15 -10.90 12.02
CA GLU A 33 8.12 -10.94 10.91
C GLU A 33 9.46 -10.31 11.32
N VAL A 34 9.44 -9.21 12.09
CA VAL A 34 10.64 -8.59 12.68
C VAL A 34 11.32 -9.54 13.65
N THR A 35 10.56 -10.21 14.51
CA THR A 35 11.09 -11.17 15.50
C THR A 35 11.68 -12.41 14.83
N LYS A 36 11.04 -12.93 13.78
CA LYS A 36 11.59 -14.05 12.96
C LYS A 36 12.87 -13.63 12.24
N LYS A 37 12.95 -12.40 11.72
CA LYS A 37 14.15 -11.85 11.08
C LYS A 37 15.32 -11.67 12.06
N GLN A 38 15.06 -11.33 13.31
CA GLN A 38 16.12 -11.25 14.34
C GLN A 38 16.72 -12.63 14.67
N LYS A 39 15.91 -13.70 14.67
CA LYS A 39 16.40 -15.08 14.90
C LYS A 39 17.20 -15.66 13.72
N SER A 40 16.90 -15.26 12.48
CA SER A 40 17.61 -15.69 11.26
C SER A 40 18.93 -14.94 11.01
N ARG A 41 19.28 -13.96 11.84
CA ARG A 41 20.43 -13.04 11.66
C ARG A 41 21.83 -13.64 11.79
N LYS A 42 21.99 -14.97 11.90
CA LYS A 42 23.33 -15.60 11.86
C LYS A 42 23.82 -15.95 10.45
N GLN A 43 23.01 -15.80 9.41
CA GLN A 43 23.42 -16.04 8.01
C GLN A 43 23.10 -14.80 7.17
N THR A 44 24.16 -14.17 6.61
CA THR A 44 24.12 -13.03 5.65
C THR A 44 23.03 -11.98 5.93
N LYS A 45 23.45 -10.81 6.43
CA LYS A 45 22.56 -9.67 6.71
C LYS A 45 21.81 -9.26 5.42
N LYS A 46 20.59 -9.77 5.25
CA LYS A 46 19.70 -9.38 4.17
C LYS A 46 18.82 -8.23 4.65
N TYR A 47 18.95 -7.09 4.02
CA TYR A 47 18.16 -5.90 4.34
C TYR A 47 16.93 -5.86 3.46
N ILE A 48 15.79 -5.40 4.00
CA ILE A 48 14.53 -5.33 3.27
C ILE A 48 13.98 -3.93 3.40
N ILE A 49 13.64 -3.34 2.25
CA ILE A 49 12.97 -2.06 2.13
C ILE A 49 11.57 -2.32 1.60
N THR A 50 10.56 -1.82 2.29
CA THR A 50 9.14 -1.94 1.94
C THR A 50 8.47 -0.57 1.92
N ALA A 51 7.27 -0.45 1.40
CA ALA A 51 6.48 0.78 1.36
C ALA A 51 5.25 0.71 2.30
N PRO A 52 5.43 0.65 3.63
CA PRO A 52 4.32 0.46 4.57
C PRO A 52 3.41 1.68 4.68
N SER A 53 3.93 2.89 4.36
CA SER A 53 3.14 4.12 4.41
C SER A 53 1.99 4.09 3.41
N ILE A 54 2.24 3.54 2.21
CA ILE A 54 1.22 3.36 1.16
C ILE A 54 0.15 2.37 1.64
N LEU A 55 0.56 1.33 2.35
CA LEU A 55 -0.36 0.32 2.88
C LEU A 55 -1.25 0.88 3.99
N LYS A 56 -0.70 1.78 4.84
CA LYS A 56 -1.44 2.46 5.91
C LYS A 56 -2.57 3.35 5.36
N VAL A 57 -2.43 3.86 4.14
CA VAL A 57 -3.43 4.71 3.47
C VAL A 57 -4.34 3.87 2.58
N GLY A 58 -3.77 2.98 1.76
CA GLY A 58 -4.50 2.21 0.76
C GLY A 58 -5.55 1.28 1.39
N LEU A 59 -5.18 0.55 2.45
CA LEU A 59 -6.05 -0.43 3.08
C LEU A 59 -7.29 0.22 3.74
N PRO A 60 -7.18 1.24 4.61
CA PRO A 60 -8.36 1.91 5.18
C PRO A 60 -9.21 2.58 4.11
N CYS A 61 -8.60 3.21 3.11
CA CYS A 61 -9.30 3.86 2.00
C CYS A 61 -10.12 2.84 1.21
N GLY A 62 -9.51 1.72 0.81
CA GLY A 62 -10.19 0.65 0.07
C GLY A 62 -11.35 0.04 0.85
N ILE A 63 -11.18 -0.20 2.15
CA ILE A 63 -12.25 -0.74 3.01
C ILE A 63 -13.38 0.27 3.17
N PHE A 64 -13.07 1.53 3.51
CA PHE A 64 -14.08 2.57 3.74
C PHE A 64 -14.94 2.79 2.49
N PHE A 65 -14.31 3.08 1.35
CA PHE A 65 -15.05 3.32 0.12
C PHE A 65 -15.69 2.05 -0.45
N GLY A 66 -15.11 0.88 -0.24
CA GLY A 66 -15.72 -0.40 -0.58
C GLY A 66 -17.02 -0.65 0.18
N CYS A 67 -17.00 -0.45 1.50
CA CYS A 67 -18.21 -0.58 2.32
C CYS A 67 -19.27 0.46 1.96
N THR A 68 -18.89 1.71 1.71
CA THR A 68 -19.83 2.75 1.28
C THR A 68 -20.44 2.44 -0.08
N THR A 69 -19.66 1.91 -1.02
CA THR A 69 -20.16 1.46 -2.35
C THR A 69 -21.18 0.34 -2.20
N ILE A 70 -20.87 -0.68 -1.37
CA ILE A 70 -21.79 -1.80 -1.11
C ILE A 70 -23.07 -1.30 -0.44
N ALA A 71 -22.96 -0.46 0.60
CA ALA A 71 -24.10 0.11 1.28
C ALA A 71 -24.99 0.91 0.32
N PHE A 72 -24.39 1.65 -0.59
CA PHE A 72 -25.11 2.42 -1.60
C PHE A 72 -25.86 1.50 -2.58
N ILE A 73 -25.23 0.45 -3.08
CA ILE A 73 -25.87 -0.53 -3.97
C ILE A 73 -27.05 -1.21 -3.25
N LEU A 74 -26.82 -1.66 -2.01
CA LEU A 74 -27.86 -2.29 -1.21
C LEU A 74 -29.04 -1.34 -0.95
N SER A 75 -28.78 -0.05 -0.70
CA SER A 75 -29.83 0.95 -0.51
C SER A 75 -30.74 1.11 -1.74
N GLN A 76 -30.21 0.94 -2.93
CA GLN A 76 -30.98 0.96 -4.19
C GLN A 76 -31.85 -0.30 -4.31
N ILE A 77 -31.28 -1.48 -3.99
CA ILE A 77 -32.00 -2.76 -4.07
C ILE A 77 -33.19 -2.78 -3.09
N PHE A 78 -32.94 -2.34 -1.85
CA PHE A 78 -33.94 -2.34 -0.79
C PHE A 78 -34.86 -1.10 -0.79
N LYS A 79 -34.70 -0.19 -1.77
CA LYS A 79 -35.49 1.04 -1.93
C LYS A 79 -35.59 1.82 -0.60
N TRP A 80 -34.47 2.06 0.07
CA TRP A 80 -34.47 2.82 1.31
C TRP A 80 -34.93 4.25 1.07
N GLU A 81 -35.93 4.71 1.85
CA GLU A 81 -36.56 6.03 1.71
C GLU A 81 -35.57 7.19 1.71
N PHE A 82 -34.49 7.09 2.51
CA PHE A 82 -33.44 8.12 2.57
C PHE A 82 -32.77 8.36 1.21
N VAL A 83 -32.58 7.32 0.42
CA VAL A 83 -31.94 7.43 -0.90
C VAL A 83 -32.94 7.88 -1.96
N GLN A 84 -34.22 7.55 -1.80
CA GLN A 84 -35.29 7.98 -2.70
C GLN A 84 -35.62 9.48 -2.58
N GLN A 85 -35.30 10.12 -1.43
CA GLN A 85 -35.45 11.57 -1.24
C GLN A 85 -34.44 12.40 -2.01
N ILE A 86 -33.37 11.78 -2.56
CA ILE A 86 -32.43 12.46 -3.43
C ILE A 86 -33.00 12.50 -4.83
N GLU A 87 -33.69 13.58 -5.17
CA GLU A 87 -34.38 13.77 -6.47
C GLU A 87 -33.42 13.78 -7.68
N ASN A 88 -32.12 14.02 -7.45
CA ASN A 88 -31.15 14.16 -8.51
C ASN A 88 -30.41 12.85 -8.80
N CYS A 89 -30.92 12.06 -9.74
CA CYS A 89 -30.33 10.79 -10.19
C CYS A 89 -28.87 10.95 -10.67
N TYR A 90 -28.52 12.07 -11.29
CA TYR A 90 -27.14 12.35 -11.75
C TYR A 90 -26.18 12.51 -10.58
N PHE A 91 -26.59 13.19 -9.52
CA PHE A 91 -25.77 13.35 -8.32
C PHE A 91 -25.46 11.99 -7.68
N MET A 92 -26.46 11.12 -7.58
CA MET A 92 -26.29 9.77 -7.05
C MET A 92 -25.32 8.94 -7.89
N LEU A 93 -25.43 9.01 -9.22
CA LEU A 93 -24.54 8.32 -10.14
C LEU A 93 -23.09 8.80 -9.98
N ILE A 94 -22.89 10.11 -9.87
CA ILE A 94 -21.56 10.70 -9.65
C ILE A 94 -20.97 10.20 -8.33
N CYS A 95 -21.73 10.23 -7.23
CA CYS A 95 -21.27 9.72 -5.94
C CYS A 95 -20.88 8.24 -5.98
N LEU A 96 -21.65 7.41 -6.69
CA LEU A 96 -21.34 6.00 -6.89
C LEU A 96 -20.04 5.82 -7.68
N LEU A 97 -19.89 6.52 -8.79
CA LEU A 97 -18.68 6.44 -9.63
C LEU A 97 -17.44 6.88 -8.87
N VAL A 98 -17.53 7.96 -8.10
CA VAL A 98 -16.44 8.45 -7.25
C VAL A 98 -16.07 7.41 -6.19
N SER A 99 -17.08 6.83 -5.52
CA SER A 99 -16.85 5.81 -4.49
C SER A 99 -16.19 4.55 -5.07
N ILE A 100 -16.61 4.08 -6.24
CA ILE A 100 -15.97 2.97 -6.96
C ILE A 100 -14.52 3.32 -7.30
N GLY A 101 -14.29 4.54 -7.83
CA GLY A 101 -12.94 5.01 -8.18
C GLY A 101 -11.98 4.98 -6.98
N PHE A 102 -12.41 5.48 -5.82
CA PHE A 102 -11.61 5.43 -4.59
C PHE A 102 -11.43 4.00 -4.05
N THR A 103 -12.41 3.13 -4.21
CA THR A 103 -12.29 1.70 -3.86
C THR A 103 -11.19 1.04 -4.68
N VAL A 104 -11.22 1.20 -6.01
CA VAL A 104 -10.20 0.66 -6.92
C VAL A 104 -8.82 1.23 -6.59
N LEU A 105 -8.72 2.55 -6.36
CA LEU A 105 -7.47 3.19 -5.96
C LEU A 105 -6.93 2.61 -4.64
N GLY A 106 -7.78 2.43 -3.64
CA GLY A 106 -7.42 1.82 -2.35
C GLY A 106 -6.89 0.39 -2.51
N ILE A 107 -7.53 -0.42 -3.36
CA ILE A 107 -7.07 -1.78 -3.67
C ILE A 107 -5.69 -1.74 -4.36
N VAL A 108 -5.52 -0.89 -5.37
CA VAL A 108 -4.24 -0.75 -6.09
C VAL A 108 -3.11 -0.33 -5.15
N LEU A 109 -3.34 0.67 -4.29
CA LEU A 109 -2.35 1.11 -3.31
C LEU A 109 -2.00 0.02 -2.30
N THR A 110 -3.00 -0.75 -1.86
CA THR A 110 -2.80 -1.88 -0.95
C THR A 110 -1.94 -2.95 -1.59
N LEU A 111 -2.26 -3.35 -2.82
CA LEU A 111 -1.47 -4.32 -3.59
C LEU A 111 -0.04 -3.82 -3.82
N TYR A 112 0.11 -2.54 -4.18
CA TYR A 112 1.42 -1.91 -4.32
C TYR A 112 2.24 -2.04 -3.03
N GLY A 113 1.68 -1.66 -1.88
CA GLY A 113 2.37 -1.72 -0.59
C GLY A 113 2.76 -3.13 -0.15
N TYR A 114 1.98 -4.15 -0.57
CA TYR A 114 2.27 -5.56 -0.29
C TYR A 114 3.32 -6.16 -1.22
N ILE A 115 3.26 -5.85 -2.50
CA ILE A 115 4.05 -6.51 -3.53
C ILE A 115 5.41 -5.86 -3.69
N TRP A 116 5.47 -4.51 -3.63
CA TRP A 116 6.69 -3.77 -3.85
C TRP A 116 7.66 -3.96 -2.69
N LYS A 117 8.89 -4.40 -3.02
CA LYS A 117 9.97 -4.51 -2.04
C LYS A 117 11.34 -4.51 -2.71
N ILE A 118 12.34 -4.08 -1.96
CA ILE A 118 13.74 -4.19 -2.32
C ILE A 118 14.43 -5.01 -1.24
N GLU A 119 15.01 -6.13 -1.60
CA GLU A 119 15.86 -6.94 -0.73
C GLU A 119 17.29 -6.80 -1.22
N TYR A 120 18.23 -6.50 -0.34
CA TYR A 120 19.63 -6.40 -0.72
C TYR A 120 20.54 -7.02 0.34
N ASP A 121 21.68 -7.48 -0.11
CA ASP A 121 22.81 -7.89 0.70
C ASP A 121 24.09 -7.18 0.22
N THR A 122 25.27 -7.71 0.52
CA THR A 122 26.57 -7.14 0.10
C THR A 122 26.91 -7.38 -1.36
N GLN A 123 26.21 -8.26 -2.06
CA GLN A 123 26.52 -8.71 -3.43
C GLN A 123 25.38 -8.47 -4.41
N GLU A 124 24.13 -8.67 -3.97
CA GLU A 124 22.96 -8.67 -4.85
C GLU A 124 21.85 -7.75 -4.32
N ILE A 125 21.08 -7.20 -5.28
CA ILE A 125 19.84 -6.49 -5.03
C ILE A 125 18.72 -7.22 -5.74
N ILE A 126 17.69 -7.62 -5.02
CA ILE A 126 16.47 -8.22 -5.54
C ILE A 126 15.37 -7.16 -5.47
N TYR A 127 15.00 -6.62 -6.60
CA TYR A 127 13.93 -5.65 -6.73
C TYR A 127 12.64 -6.35 -7.18
N ARG A 128 11.56 -6.13 -6.43
CA ARG A 128 10.22 -6.57 -6.80
C ARG A 128 9.35 -5.36 -7.09
N SER A 129 8.89 -5.25 -8.34
CA SER A 129 8.04 -4.15 -8.77
C SER A 129 6.61 -4.27 -8.20
N ALA A 130 5.82 -3.20 -8.28
CA ALA A 130 4.40 -3.20 -7.93
C ALA A 130 3.57 -4.24 -8.68
N LEU A 131 3.99 -4.63 -9.88
CA LEU A 131 3.35 -5.67 -10.69
C LEU A 131 3.82 -7.09 -10.32
N GLY A 132 4.61 -7.26 -9.26
CA GLY A 132 5.13 -8.56 -8.82
C GLY A 132 6.33 -9.07 -9.62
N ILE A 133 6.80 -8.32 -10.62
CA ILE A 133 7.96 -8.72 -11.43
C ILE A 133 9.22 -8.60 -10.57
N THR A 134 9.91 -9.72 -10.38
CA THR A 134 11.15 -9.77 -9.60
C THR A 134 12.34 -9.71 -10.54
N ARG A 135 13.29 -8.83 -10.25
CA ARG A 135 14.56 -8.69 -10.97
C ARG A 135 15.71 -8.73 -10.00
N LYS A 136 16.77 -9.43 -10.36
CA LYS A 136 18.02 -9.51 -9.59
C LYS A 136 19.09 -8.68 -10.29
N TYR A 137 19.84 -7.91 -9.51
CA TYR A 137 20.96 -7.10 -9.97
C TYR A 137 22.15 -7.35 -9.08
N ARG A 138 23.35 -7.45 -9.64
CA ARG A 138 24.58 -7.43 -8.84
C ARG A 138 24.87 -5.98 -8.46
N ILE A 139 25.34 -5.78 -7.24
CA ILE A 139 25.73 -4.42 -6.80
C ILE A 139 26.83 -3.85 -7.70
N GLU A 140 27.67 -4.73 -8.27
CA GLU A 140 28.74 -4.38 -9.21
C GLU A 140 28.21 -3.76 -10.51
N ASP A 141 27.05 -4.17 -10.96
CA ASP A 141 26.43 -3.69 -12.20
C ASP A 141 25.81 -2.29 -12.05
N ILE A 142 25.66 -1.79 -10.84
CA ILE A 142 25.10 -0.47 -10.58
C ILE A 142 26.19 0.57 -10.76
N THR A 143 26.11 1.30 -11.88
CA THR A 143 27.13 2.28 -12.26
C THR A 143 26.87 3.67 -11.66
N ARG A 144 25.61 4.02 -11.43
CA ARG A 144 25.24 5.36 -10.94
C ARG A 144 23.99 5.34 -10.09
N CYS A 145 24.02 6.12 -9.00
CA CYS A 145 22.87 6.43 -8.17
C CYS A 145 22.61 7.95 -8.21
N VAL A 146 21.41 8.36 -8.60
CA VAL A 146 21.05 9.77 -8.71
C VAL A 146 19.95 10.07 -7.71
N GLY A 147 20.26 10.93 -6.72
CA GLY A 147 19.27 11.50 -5.82
C GLY A 147 18.38 12.50 -6.54
N LYS A 148 17.08 12.43 -6.34
CA LYS A 148 16.08 13.40 -6.77
C LYS A 148 15.53 14.17 -5.58
N ARG A 149 14.80 15.26 -5.82
CA ARG A 149 14.10 15.98 -4.73
C ARG A 149 13.27 15.00 -3.88
N ARG A 150 13.23 15.21 -2.56
CA ARG A 150 12.46 14.42 -1.59
C ARG A 150 12.94 12.98 -1.37
N ASN A 151 14.25 12.77 -1.21
CA ASN A 151 14.82 11.45 -0.88
C ASN A 151 14.46 10.31 -1.87
N GLN A 152 14.15 10.63 -3.11
CA GLN A 152 14.01 9.64 -4.17
C GLN A 152 15.38 9.34 -4.77
N TYR A 153 15.70 8.06 -4.91
CA TYR A 153 16.95 7.61 -5.52
C TYR A 153 16.66 6.75 -6.74
N ARG A 154 17.36 7.03 -7.83
CA ARG A 154 17.30 6.26 -9.07
C ARG A 154 18.61 5.55 -9.28
N PHE A 155 18.52 4.26 -9.58
CA PHE A 155 19.67 3.40 -9.79
C PHE A 155 19.78 3.04 -11.26
N TYR A 156 21.01 3.09 -11.78
CA TYR A 156 21.31 2.92 -13.20
C TYR A 156 22.38 1.86 -13.41
N GLN A 157 22.25 1.13 -14.52
CA GLN A 157 23.24 0.25 -15.08
C GLN A 157 23.64 0.85 -16.45
N GLY A 158 24.81 1.48 -16.55
CA GLY A 158 25.13 2.37 -17.66
C GLY A 158 24.14 3.53 -17.75
N GLU A 159 23.49 3.68 -18.89
CA GLU A 159 22.46 4.70 -19.11
C GLU A 159 21.04 4.22 -18.77
N LYS A 160 20.87 2.91 -18.59
CA LYS A 160 19.56 2.32 -18.34
C LYS A 160 19.15 2.44 -16.87
N LYS A 161 17.98 3.06 -16.61
CA LYS A 161 17.36 3.05 -15.29
C LYS A 161 16.88 1.63 -14.96
N ILE A 162 17.33 1.07 -13.83
CA ILE A 162 16.97 -0.30 -13.40
C ILE A 162 15.82 -0.30 -12.40
N PHE A 163 15.91 0.50 -11.35
CA PHE A 163 14.83 0.67 -10.39
C PHE A 163 14.90 2.04 -9.71
N GLN A 164 13.87 2.35 -8.94
CA GLN A 164 13.75 3.60 -8.19
C GLN A 164 13.31 3.26 -6.77
N TYR A 165 13.93 3.93 -5.82
CA TYR A 165 13.51 4.00 -4.44
C TYR A 165 12.64 5.24 -4.25
N GLU A 166 11.52 5.10 -3.56
CA GLU A 166 10.60 6.19 -3.22
C GLU A 166 10.64 6.52 -1.73
N MET A 167 10.38 7.77 -1.40
CA MET A 167 10.59 8.38 -0.09
C MET A 167 9.86 7.71 1.07
N ASP A 168 8.71 7.08 0.80
CA ASP A 168 7.85 6.48 1.83
C ASP A 168 8.23 5.04 2.17
N ALA A 169 9.35 4.54 1.64
CA ALA A 169 9.82 3.22 1.94
C ALA A 169 10.56 3.22 3.30
N GLU A 170 10.16 2.34 4.20
CA GLU A 170 10.86 2.08 5.45
C GLU A 170 11.99 1.07 5.20
N GLY A 171 13.18 1.37 5.70
CA GLY A 171 14.35 0.50 5.63
C GLY A 171 15.66 1.28 5.52
N ASP A 172 16.77 0.57 5.65
CA ASP A 172 18.13 1.15 5.66
C ASP A 172 18.63 1.47 4.24
N VAL A 173 18.02 2.48 3.58
CA VAL A 173 18.52 2.98 2.30
C VAL A 173 19.91 3.56 2.43
N TYR A 174 20.20 4.19 3.56
CA TYR A 174 21.52 4.76 3.83
C TYR A 174 22.62 3.68 3.78
N ASP A 175 22.36 2.49 4.30
CA ASP A 175 23.31 1.37 4.23
C ASP A 175 23.53 0.93 2.78
N LEU A 176 22.48 0.89 1.96
CA LEU A 176 22.60 0.60 0.53
C LEU A 176 23.44 1.69 -0.18
N LEU A 177 23.19 2.97 0.12
CA LEU A 177 23.95 4.08 -0.45
C LEU A 177 25.41 4.06 0.01
N ILE A 178 25.69 3.68 1.25
CA ILE A 178 27.06 3.52 1.79
C ILE A 178 27.78 2.39 1.04
N ILE A 179 27.12 1.25 0.83
CA ILE A 179 27.67 0.12 0.08
C ILE A 179 28.03 0.54 -1.34
N LEU A 180 27.16 1.32 -2.00
CA LEU A 180 27.39 1.83 -3.35
C LEU A 180 28.45 2.94 -3.43
N LYS A 181 28.60 3.74 -2.37
CA LYS A 181 29.55 4.86 -2.33
C LYS A 181 30.97 4.44 -1.95
N LYS A 182 31.16 3.28 -1.30
CA LYS A 182 32.47 2.73 -0.95
C LYS A 182 33.21 2.10 -2.15
N ARG A 183 32.64 2.16 -3.33
CA ARG A 183 33.22 1.73 -4.61
C ARG A 183 33.45 2.92 -5.53
#